data_55f67fd9851b8f524ae7de2dc78cc1df
#
_entry.id   55f67fd9851b8f524ae7de2dc78cc1df
#
_cell.length_a   1.000
_cell.length_b   1.000
_cell.length_c   1.000
_cell.angle_alpha   90.00
_cell.angle_beta   90.00
_cell.angle_gamma   90.00
#
_symmetry.space_group_name_H-M   'P 1'
#
loop_
_entity.id
_entity.type
_entity.pdbx_description
1 polymer ?
#
loop_
_entity_poly.entity_id
_entity_poly.type
_entity_poly.pdbx_seq_one_letter_code
_entity_poly.pdbx_strand_id
1 'polypeptide(L)'
;GVFADPSAILGSDIDNPVQTLYNMRDNTNTSWRVFGNAYIEIMPIKGLTLKSNVGIEHVQYLSKTLGRNVRPDDPSINRSVSRAYGEGDTYTWTNTANYLFDLGKDHHFTVLAGTEATKYNFEDISAMRKDYAFEDSDYMQLGSGSGTQTNGGGKQEWALFSLFGKIDYNFADRYLFSATLRRDQTSRLAKENNSGIFPAFSGAWRVSEEKFWKKNNIIDNVKVRLAWGQNGNSAIANNYAAFSTYTYDVGNGAYDLNGTGTGTVSGIKVLTTGNPDLKWETTTQTNLG
;
A
#
# COMPACT_ATOMS: atom_id res chain seq x y z
N GLY A 1 13.81 -24.12 -32.89
CA GLY A 1 15.23 -23.76 -32.95
C GLY A 1 15.95 -24.23 -31.70
N VAL A 2 17.17 -24.75 -31.85
CA VAL A 2 18.02 -25.14 -30.72
C VAL A 2 18.72 -23.87 -30.22
N PHE A 3 18.55 -23.55 -28.96
CA PHE A 3 19.28 -22.45 -28.33
C PHE A 3 20.71 -22.90 -28.00
N ALA A 4 21.69 -22.02 -28.19
CA ALA A 4 23.05 -22.32 -27.80
C ALA A 4 23.12 -22.50 -26.27
N ASP A 5 23.83 -23.54 -25.82
CA ASP A 5 24.11 -23.75 -24.42
C ASP A 5 25.16 -22.73 -23.93
N PRO A 6 24.81 -21.80 -23.02
CA PRO A 6 25.76 -20.81 -22.55
C PRO A 6 26.86 -21.42 -21.67
N SER A 7 26.64 -22.59 -21.07
CA SER A 7 27.63 -23.25 -20.21
C SER A 7 28.91 -23.65 -20.99
N ALA A 8 28.79 -23.90 -22.30
CA ALA A 8 29.91 -24.21 -23.18
C ALA A 8 30.80 -22.98 -23.46
N ILE A 9 30.32 -21.76 -23.28
CA ILE A 9 31.00 -20.53 -23.69
C ILE A 9 31.31 -19.62 -22.48
N LEU A 10 30.43 -19.53 -21.50
CA LEU A 10 30.47 -18.51 -20.42
C LEU A 10 30.50 -19.08 -18.99
N GLY A 11 30.48 -20.39 -18.81
CA GLY A 11 30.41 -21.05 -17.49
C GLY A 11 29.00 -21.46 -17.09
N SER A 12 28.88 -22.33 -16.08
CA SER A 12 27.67 -23.07 -15.72
C SER A 12 26.51 -22.24 -15.15
N ASP A 13 26.73 -20.98 -14.79
CA ASP A 13 25.76 -20.18 -14.02
C ASP A 13 25.01 -19.12 -14.84
N ILE A 14 25.19 -19.13 -16.17
CA ILE A 14 24.57 -18.12 -17.05
C ILE A 14 23.54 -18.80 -17.95
N ASP A 15 22.29 -18.45 -17.77
CA ASP A 15 21.20 -18.85 -18.66
C ASP A 15 21.21 -18.04 -19.95
N ASN A 16 20.81 -18.67 -21.06
CA ASN A 16 20.62 -17.97 -22.33
C ASN A 16 19.38 -17.08 -22.23
N PRO A 17 19.49 -15.73 -22.28
CA PRO A 17 18.35 -14.83 -22.08
C PRO A 17 17.27 -15.00 -23.16
N VAL A 18 17.63 -15.40 -24.39
CA VAL A 18 16.65 -15.66 -25.46
C VAL A 18 15.86 -16.93 -25.17
N GLN A 19 16.50 -17.96 -24.65
CA GLN A 19 15.84 -19.19 -24.21
C GLN A 19 14.91 -18.93 -23.03
N THR A 20 15.34 -18.13 -22.05
CA THR A 20 14.53 -17.73 -20.90
C THR A 20 13.27 -17.01 -21.36
N LEU A 21 13.38 -16.02 -22.25
CA LEU A 21 12.23 -15.31 -22.81
C LEU A 21 11.30 -16.26 -23.59
N TYR A 22 11.85 -17.17 -24.36
CA TYR A 22 11.07 -18.17 -25.09
C TYR A 22 10.29 -19.09 -24.14
N ASN A 23 10.89 -19.53 -23.04
CA ASN A 23 10.24 -20.38 -22.05
C ASN A 23 9.13 -19.63 -21.29
N MET A 24 9.25 -18.32 -21.13
CA MET A 24 8.27 -17.48 -20.44
C MET A 24 7.16 -16.92 -21.35
N ARG A 25 7.18 -17.21 -22.67
CA ARG A 25 6.30 -16.60 -23.69
C ARG A 25 4.80 -16.72 -23.43
N ASP A 26 4.38 -17.75 -22.68
CA ASP A 26 2.96 -17.99 -22.35
C ASP A 26 2.63 -17.63 -20.89
N ASN A 27 3.57 -17.02 -20.17
CA ASN A 27 3.32 -16.49 -18.85
C ASN A 27 2.47 -15.24 -18.97
N THR A 28 1.42 -15.16 -18.18
CA THR A 28 0.50 -14.01 -18.20
C THR A 28 0.26 -13.52 -16.78
N ASN A 29 0.18 -12.20 -16.67
CA ASN A 29 -0.30 -11.54 -15.47
C ASN A 29 -1.29 -10.46 -15.92
N THR A 30 -2.57 -10.66 -15.60
CA THR A 30 -3.64 -9.73 -15.93
C THR A 30 -4.13 -9.08 -14.64
N SER A 31 -4.17 -7.77 -14.60
CA SER A 31 -4.73 -7.03 -13.47
C SER A 31 -5.84 -6.10 -13.91
N TRP A 32 -6.85 -6.00 -13.06
CA TRP A 32 -7.96 -5.04 -13.19
C TRP A 32 -7.97 -4.16 -11.96
N ARG A 33 -8.17 -2.89 -12.19
CA ARG A 33 -8.35 -1.90 -11.14
C ARG A 33 -9.53 -1.03 -11.49
N VAL A 34 -10.54 -1.04 -10.66
CA VAL A 34 -11.72 -0.21 -10.77
C VAL A 34 -11.80 0.68 -9.56
N PHE A 35 -11.97 1.96 -9.75
CA PHE A 35 -12.15 2.91 -8.66
C PHE A 35 -13.27 3.89 -8.98
N GLY A 36 -13.94 4.35 -7.96
CA GLY A 36 -14.99 5.34 -8.07
C GLY A 36 -15.24 6.02 -6.73
N ASN A 37 -15.87 7.17 -6.78
CA ASN A 37 -16.32 7.86 -5.58
C ASN A 37 -17.64 8.58 -5.84
N ALA A 38 -18.41 8.74 -4.77
CA ALA A 38 -19.61 9.55 -4.74
C ALA A 38 -19.58 10.46 -3.51
N TYR A 39 -20.11 11.66 -3.63
CA TYR A 39 -20.17 12.58 -2.52
C TYR A 39 -21.50 13.33 -2.48
N ILE A 40 -21.82 13.78 -1.26
CA ILE A 40 -22.89 14.75 -1.01
C ILE A 40 -22.24 15.98 -0.41
N GLU A 41 -22.59 17.13 -0.94
CA GLU A 41 -22.14 18.43 -0.45
C GLU A 41 -23.34 19.33 -0.20
N ILE A 42 -23.38 19.97 0.96
CA ILE A 42 -24.43 20.90 1.35
C ILE A 42 -23.84 22.18 1.91
N MET A 43 -24.47 23.28 1.64
CA MET A 43 -24.13 24.63 2.13
C MET A 43 -25.28 25.19 2.96
N PRO A 44 -25.40 24.78 4.24
CA PRO A 44 -26.55 25.13 5.07
C PRO A 44 -26.63 26.61 5.44
N ILE A 45 -25.49 27.28 5.50
CA ILE A 45 -25.36 28.73 5.74
C ILE A 45 -24.23 29.29 4.88
N LYS A 46 -24.22 30.60 4.67
CA LYS A 46 -23.16 31.27 3.90
C LYS A 46 -21.80 30.99 4.50
N GLY A 47 -20.88 30.54 3.66
CA GLY A 47 -19.49 30.23 4.02
C GLY A 47 -19.27 28.82 4.60
N LEU A 48 -20.31 28.07 5.04
CA LEU A 48 -20.17 26.72 5.54
C LEU A 48 -20.47 25.68 4.45
N THR A 49 -19.51 24.83 4.16
CA THR A 49 -19.66 23.68 3.27
C THR A 49 -19.43 22.40 4.06
N LEU A 50 -20.43 21.53 4.08
CA LEU A 50 -20.34 20.19 4.64
C LEU A 50 -20.29 19.18 3.51
N LYS A 51 -19.28 18.30 3.51
CA LYS A 51 -19.10 17.29 2.47
C LYS A 51 -18.85 15.92 3.08
N SER A 52 -19.58 14.93 2.58
CA SER A 52 -19.35 13.51 2.86
C SER A 52 -19.04 12.80 1.54
N ASN A 53 -17.88 12.17 1.45
CA ASN A 53 -17.39 11.48 0.27
C ASN A 53 -17.06 10.03 0.59
N VAL A 54 -17.60 9.09 -0.19
CA VAL A 54 -17.30 7.66 -0.11
C VAL A 54 -16.59 7.25 -1.39
N GLY A 55 -15.41 6.68 -1.24
CA GLY A 55 -14.60 6.11 -2.31
C GLY A 55 -14.47 4.60 -2.16
N ILE A 56 -14.46 3.91 -3.29
CA ILE A 56 -14.14 2.48 -3.38
C ILE A 56 -13.10 2.28 -4.47
N GLU A 57 -12.15 1.41 -4.18
CA GLU A 57 -11.20 0.88 -5.14
C GLU A 57 -11.21 -0.64 -5.04
N HIS A 58 -11.43 -1.33 -6.16
CA HIS A 58 -11.34 -2.77 -6.31
C HIS A 58 -10.16 -3.11 -7.21
N VAL A 59 -9.30 -4.02 -6.75
CA VAL A 59 -8.17 -4.55 -7.51
C VAL A 59 -8.28 -6.06 -7.60
N GLN A 60 -7.96 -6.61 -8.76
CA GLN A 60 -7.94 -8.03 -9.02
C GLN A 60 -6.74 -8.38 -9.88
N TYR A 61 -6.08 -9.50 -9.61
CA TYR A 61 -5.08 -10.04 -10.52
C TYR A 61 -5.26 -11.53 -10.76
N LEU A 62 -4.87 -11.95 -11.94
CA LEU A 62 -4.82 -13.35 -12.36
C LEU A 62 -3.45 -13.61 -13.00
N SER A 63 -2.70 -14.54 -12.42
CA SER A 63 -1.38 -14.93 -12.90
C SER A 63 -1.37 -16.38 -13.39
N LYS A 64 -0.70 -16.60 -14.51
CA LYS A 64 -0.34 -17.92 -15.05
C LYS A 64 1.17 -17.95 -15.28
N THR A 65 1.84 -18.89 -14.65
CA THR A 65 3.27 -19.13 -14.87
C THR A 65 3.49 -20.57 -15.26
N LEU A 66 4.17 -20.77 -16.37
CA LEU A 66 4.58 -22.08 -16.88
C LEU A 66 6.08 -22.23 -16.68
N GLY A 67 6.49 -23.14 -15.80
CA GLY A 67 7.87 -23.57 -15.67
C GLY A 67 8.17 -24.59 -16.77
N ARG A 68 9.05 -24.25 -17.71
CA ARG A 68 9.55 -25.13 -18.74
C ARG A 68 11.02 -25.44 -18.48
N ASN A 69 11.50 -26.58 -18.96
CA ASN A 69 12.91 -26.91 -18.88
C ASN A 69 13.74 -25.82 -19.58
N VAL A 70 14.59 -25.14 -18.82
CA VAL A 70 15.53 -24.16 -19.35
C VAL A 70 16.75 -24.90 -19.93
N ARG A 71 17.12 -26.04 -19.33
CA ARG A 71 18.22 -26.90 -19.80
C ARG A 71 17.66 -28.29 -20.07
N PRO A 72 17.73 -28.79 -21.34
CA PRO A 72 17.25 -30.12 -21.68
C PRO A 72 17.98 -31.25 -20.94
N ASP A 73 19.21 -30.98 -20.51
CA ASP A 73 20.09 -31.98 -19.87
C ASP A 73 20.03 -31.95 -18.35
N ASP A 74 19.26 -31.03 -17.76
CA ASP A 74 19.09 -30.95 -16.31
C ASP A 74 17.76 -31.61 -15.88
N PRO A 75 17.81 -32.84 -15.33
CA PRO A 75 16.62 -33.55 -14.89
C PRO A 75 15.97 -32.92 -13.64
N SER A 76 16.65 -31.98 -12.99
CA SER A 76 16.13 -31.33 -11.77
C SER A 76 15.06 -30.26 -12.05
N ILE A 77 14.96 -29.78 -13.29
CA ILE A 77 13.97 -28.77 -13.67
C ILE A 77 12.70 -29.45 -14.13
N ASN A 78 11.79 -29.63 -13.20
CA ASN A 78 10.49 -30.23 -13.48
C ASN A 78 9.56 -29.18 -14.11
N ARG A 79 8.86 -29.56 -15.17
CA ARG A 79 7.81 -28.72 -15.75
C ARG A 79 6.74 -28.46 -14.72
N SER A 80 6.30 -27.23 -14.63
CA SER A 80 5.31 -26.81 -13.63
C SER A 80 4.30 -25.83 -14.19
N VAL A 81 3.12 -25.84 -13.60
CA VAL A 81 2.09 -24.80 -13.80
C VAL A 81 1.76 -24.19 -12.47
N SER A 82 1.87 -22.87 -12.40
CA SER A 82 1.39 -22.08 -11.26
C SER A 82 0.27 -21.16 -11.71
N ARG A 83 -0.78 -21.08 -10.89
CA ARG A 83 -1.89 -20.15 -11.03
C ARG A 83 -2.05 -19.40 -9.74
N ALA A 84 -2.20 -18.08 -9.81
CA ALA A 84 -2.53 -17.27 -8.67
C ALA A 84 -3.65 -16.29 -9.03
N TYR A 85 -4.53 -16.09 -8.09
CA TYR A 85 -5.61 -15.13 -8.14
C TYR A 85 -5.61 -14.35 -6.83
N GLY A 86 -5.81 -13.05 -6.92
CA GLY A 86 -5.98 -12.22 -5.75
C GLY A 86 -6.93 -11.08 -6.05
N GLU A 87 -7.67 -10.70 -5.03
CA GLU A 87 -8.59 -9.57 -5.08
C GLU A 87 -8.53 -8.76 -3.80
N GLY A 88 -8.83 -7.49 -3.91
CA GLY A 88 -8.83 -6.61 -2.75
C GLY A 88 -9.66 -5.37 -2.96
N ASP A 89 -10.17 -4.85 -1.85
CA ASP A 89 -10.96 -3.64 -1.79
C ASP A 89 -10.35 -2.61 -0.85
N THR A 90 -10.41 -1.35 -1.26
CA THR A 90 -10.13 -0.21 -0.40
C THR A 90 -11.38 0.65 -0.32
N TYR A 91 -11.89 0.84 0.88
CA TYR A 91 -12.99 1.75 1.17
C TYR A 91 -12.44 2.97 1.89
N THR A 92 -12.80 4.17 1.41
CA THR A 92 -12.43 5.43 2.07
C THR A 92 -13.68 6.27 2.27
N TRP A 93 -13.90 6.70 3.49
CA TRP A 93 -15.00 7.60 3.85
C TRP A 93 -14.44 8.84 4.51
N THR A 94 -14.60 9.98 3.83
CA THR A 94 -14.10 11.28 4.27
C THR A 94 -15.28 12.22 4.52
N ASN A 95 -15.31 12.84 5.69
CA ASN A 95 -16.29 13.87 6.04
C ASN A 95 -15.54 15.15 6.37
N THR A 96 -15.96 16.27 5.80
CA THR A 96 -15.36 17.58 6.06
C THR A 96 -16.40 18.65 6.31
N ALA A 97 -16.06 19.56 7.21
CA ALA A 97 -16.75 20.84 7.40
C ALA A 97 -15.74 21.95 7.13
N ASN A 98 -16.02 22.77 6.14
CA ASN A 98 -15.19 23.91 5.76
C ASN A 98 -15.99 25.20 5.93
N TYR A 99 -15.43 26.14 6.70
CA TYR A 99 -16.07 27.40 6.98
C TYR A 99 -15.19 28.57 6.58
N LEU A 100 -15.70 29.39 5.66
CA LEU A 100 -15.06 30.62 5.20
C LEU A 100 -15.80 31.81 5.80
N PHE A 101 -15.05 32.72 6.46
CA PHE A 101 -15.61 33.93 7.00
C PHE A 101 -14.60 35.06 7.03
N ASP A 102 -15.11 36.28 6.97
CA ASP A 102 -14.32 37.50 7.03
C ASP A 102 -14.66 38.27 8.31
N LEU A 103 -13.61 38.84 8.93
CA LEU A 103 -13.76 39.81 10.02
C LEU A 103 -13.26 41.17 9.52
N GLY A 104 -14.21 42.02 9.15
CA GLY A 104 -13.90 43.29 8.46
C GLY A 104 -13.49 43.09 7.02
N LYS A 105 -12.61 43.96 6.50
CA LYS A 105 -12.19 43.96 5.10
C LYS A 105 -10.86 43.23 4.86
N ASP A 106 -10.07 43.11 5.90
CA ASP A 106 -8.66 42.69 5.77
C ASP A 106 -8.38 41.31 6.39
N HIS A 107 -9.34 40.72 7.11
CA HIS A 107 -9.14 39.47 7.82
C HIS A 107 -9.99 38.35 7.19
N HIS A 108 -9.35 37.42 6.50
CA HIS A 108 -10.02 36.31 5.85
C HIS A 108 -9.60 34.99 6.52
N PHE A 109 -10.56 34.19 6.90
CA PHE A 109 -10.34 32.88 7.54
C PHE A 109 -10.97 31.76 6.75
N THR A 110 -10.25 30.65 6.67
CA THR A 110 -10.80 29.36 6.26
C THR A 110 -10.48 28.35 7.35
N VAL A 111 -11.51 27.73 7.91
CA VAL A 111 -11.38 26.69 8.93
C VAL A 111 -11.94 25.40 8.38
N LEU A 112 -11.12 24.35 8.39
CA LEU A 112 -11.50 23.00 7.98
C LEU A 112 -11.39 22.06 9.18
N ALA A 113 -12.40 21.24 9.40
CA ALA A 113 -12.34 20.08 10.27
C ALA A 113 -12.85 18.85 9.51
N GLY A 114 -12.26 17.69 9.76
CA GLY A 114 -12.68 16.49 9.05
C GLY A 114 -12.28 15.20 9.73
N THR A 115 -12.93 14.14 9.29
CA THR A 115 -12.60 12.75 9.62
C THR A 115 -12.39 11.95 8.34
N GLU A 116 -11.54 10.96 8.40
CA GLU A 116 -11.33 10.01 7.32
C GLU A 116 -11.17 8.61 7.89
N ALA A 117 -11.90 7.65 7.34
CA ALA A 117 -11.78 6.24 7.66
C ALA A 117 -11.42 5.49 6.40
N THR A 118 -10.34 4.72 6.44
CA THR A 118 -9.94 3.84 5.34
C THR A 118 -9.90 2.40 5.86
N LYS A 119 -10.48 1.48 5.09
CA LYS A 119 -10.39 0.03 5.33
C LYS A 119 -9.90 -0.63 4.06
N TYR A 120 -8.91 -1.48 4.21
CA TYR A 120 -8.35 -2.31 3.16
C TYR A 120 -8.54 -3.79 3.52
N ASN A 121 -8.92 -4.60 2.55
CA ASN A 121 -8.91 -6.05 2.60
C ASN A 121 -8.32 -6.58 1.29
N PHE A 122 -7.61 -7.66 1.41
CA PHE A 122 -7.04 -8.37 0.26
C PHE A 122 -7.00 -9.86 0.58
N GLU A 123 -7.38 -10.68 -0.38
CA GLU A 123 -7.33 -12.14 -0.29
C GLU A 123 -6.69 -12.71 -1.55
N ASP A 124 -5.85 -13.71 -1.40
CA ASP A 124 -5.25 -14.42 -2.52
C ASP A 124 -5.33 -15.94 -2.35
N ILE A 125 -5.36 -16.61 -3.49
CA ILE A 125 -5.20 -18.04 -3.60
C ILE A 125 -4.17 -18.37 -4.67
N SER A 126 -3.43 -19.46 -4.46
CA SER A 126 -2.49 -19.97 -5.44
C SER A 126 -2.54 -21.49 -5.49
N ALA A 127 -2.22 -22.04 -6.66
CA ALA A 127 -2.07 -23.47 -6.86
C ALA A 127 -0.93 -23.74 -7.83
N MET A 128 -0.18 -24.79 -7.56
CA MET A 128 0.89 -25.26 -8.43
C MET A 128 0.85 -26.77 -8.58
N ARG A 129 1.20 -27.26 -9.76
CA ARG A 129 1.42 -28.68 -10.03
C ARG A 129 2.67 -28.87 -10.87
N LYS A 130 3.33 -29.99 -10.69
CA LYS A 130 4.57 -30.38 -11.38
C LYS A 130 4.36 -31.57 -12.30
N ASP A 131 5.42 -31.92 -13.03
CA ASP A 131 5.60 -33.12 -13.86
C ASP A 131 4.57 -33.21 -15.00
N TYR A 132 4.80 -32.36 -16.00
CA TYR A 132 4.01 -32.35 -17.25
C TYR A 132 4.75 -33.09 -18.36
N ALA A 133 4.03 -33.93 -19.10
CA ALA A 133 4.57 -34.67 -20.24
C ALA A 133 4.93 -33.76 -21.41
N PHE A 134 4.20 -32.66 -21.61
CA PHE A 134 4.37 -31.74 -22.74
C PHE A 134 4.67 -30.33 -22.26
N GLU A 135 5.34 -29.52 -23.10
CA GLU A 135 5.69 -28.11 -22.85
C GLU A 135 4.72 -27.12 -23.49
N ASP A 136 3.80 -27.62 -24.30
CA ASP A 136 2.78 -26.79 -24.94
C ASP A 136 1.77 -26.30 -23.90
N SER A 137 1.45 -25.00 -23.98
CA SER A 137 0.57 -24.31 -23.05
C SER A 137 -0.84 -24.89 -22.99
N ASP A 138 -1.30 -25.50 -24.08
CA ASP A 138 -2.64 -26.09 -24.18
C ASP A 138 -2.78 -27.35 -23.33
N TYR A 139 -1.68 -28.09 -23.16
CA TYR A 139 -1.63 -29.30 -22.33
C TYR A 139 -1.17 -29.03 -20.89
N MET A 140 -0.61 -27.86 -20.63
CA MET A 140 -0.14 -27.47 -19.30
C MET A 140 -1.26 -26.79 -18.51
N GLN A 141 -2.18 -27.59 -17.99
CA GLN A 141 -3.26 -27.16 -17.09
C GLN A 141 -3.04 -27.76 -15.69
N LEU A 142 -3.56 -27.13 -14.61
CA LEU A 142 -3.38 -27.64 -13.24
C LEU A 142 -3.82 -29.11 -13.08
N GLY A 143 -4.86 -29.52 -13.82
CA GLY A 143 -5.37 -30.90 -13.77
C GLY A 143 -4.54 -31.96 -14.48
N SER A 144 -3.62 -31.56 -15.41
CA SER A 144 -2.96 -32.51 -16.31
C SER A 144 -1.53 -32.92 -15.90
N GLY A 145 -0.96 -32.32 -14.85
CA GLY A 145 0.33 -32.75 -14.29
C GLY A 145 0.17 -34.04 -13.46
N SER A 146 1.25 -34.82 -13.37
CA SER A 146 1.30 -36.07 -12.59
C SER A 146 1.97 -35.91 -11.23
N GLY A 147 2.74 -34.86 -11.05
CA GLY A 147 3.57 -34.66 -9.85
C GLY A 147 2.89 -33.94 -8.69
N THR A 148 3.71 -33.39 -7.82
CA THR A 148 3.29 -32.73 -6.58
C THR A 148 2.31 -31.60 -6.84
N GLN A 149 1.24 -31.60 -6.05
CA GLN A 149 0.25 -30.53 -5.96
C GLN A 149 0.55 -29.66 -4.73
N THR A 150 0.53 -28.36 -4.89
CA THR A 150 0.61 -27.41 -3.77
C THR A 150 -0.46 -26.35 -3.94
N ASN A 151 -0.98 -25.88 -2.82
CA ASN A 151 -1.86 -24.73 -2.77
C ASN A 151 -1.41 -23.78 -1.66
N GLY A 152 -1.83 -22.57 -1.75
CA GLY A 152 -1.61 -21.53 -0.76
C GLY A 152 -2.65 -20.45 -0.90
N GLY A 153 -2.67 -19.57 0.06
CA GLY A 153 -3.53 -18.40 0.06
C GLY A 153 -3.43 -17.68 1.39
N GLY A 154 -3.88 -16.46 1.41
CA GLY A 154 -3.85 -15.62 2.58
C GLY A 154 -4.85 -14.51 2.53
N LYS A 155 -5.06 -13.87 3.68
CA LYS A 155 -5.90 -12.70 3.82
C LYS A 155 -5.16 -11.62 4.58
N GLN A 156 -5.27 -10.39 4.12
CA GLN A 156 -4.70 -9.23 4.76
C GLN A 156 -5.76 -8.15 4.93
N GLU A 157 -5.78 -7.55 6.10
CA GLU A 157 -6.67 -6.43 6.41
C GLU A 157 -5.91 -5.37 7.18
N TRP A 158 -6.27 -4.10 6.95
CA TRP A 158 -5.87 -3.01 7.81
C TRP A 158 -6.91 -1.89 7.75
N ALA A 159 -6.91 -1.07 8.77
CA ALA A 159 -7.76 0.11 8.86
C ALA A 159 -6.96 1.31 9.36
N LEU A 160 -7.35 2.49 8.89
CA LEU A 160 -6.82 3.78 9.32
C LEU A 160 -8.00 4.70 9.62
N PHE A 161 -7.95 5.38 10.76
CA PHE A 161 -8.87 6.44 11.11
C PHE A 161 -8.11 7.72 11.41
N SER A 162 -8.59 8.81 10.85
CA SER A 162 -7.95 10.12 10.97
C SER A 162 -8.95 11.18 11.41
N LEU A 163 -8.49 12.04 12.30
CA LEU A 163 -9.16 13.29 12.66
C LEU A 163 -8.20 14.43 12.33
N PHE A 164 -8.66 15.42 11.57
CA PHE A 164 -7.82 16.52 11.17
C PHE A 164 -8.53 17.87 11.21
N GLY A 165 -7.75 18.91 11.42
CA GLY A 165 -8.19 20.28 11.34
C GLY A 165 -7.15 21.19 10.73
N LYS A 166 -7.59 22.21 10.05
CA LYS A 166 -6.77 23.23 9.43
C LYS A 166 -7.38 24.61 9.62
N ILE A 167 -6.56 25.59 9.85
CA ILE A 167 -6.92 27.01 9.80
C ILE A 167 -5.99 27.73 8.85
N ASP A 168 -6.55 28.44 7.89
CA ASP A 168 -5.84 29.38 7.04
C ASP A 168 -6.30 30.79 7.41
N TYR A 169 -5.35 31.70 7.58
CA TYR A 169 -5.59 33.08 7.87
C TYR A 169 -4.84 33.96 6.85
N ASN A 170 -5.57 34.86 6.23
CA ASN A 170 -5.02 35.86 5.33
C ASN A 170 -5.35 37.25 5.87
N PHE A 171 -4.27 38.04 6.11
CA PHE A 171 -4.40 39.42 6.54
C PHE A 171 -4.01 40.36 5.43
N ALA A 172 -4.96 41.17 4.99
CA ALA A 172 -4.81 42.24 4.01
C ALA A 172 -4.17 41.77 2.69
N ASP A 173 -4.33 40.49 2.33
CA ASP A 173 -3.67 39.83 1.17
C ASP A 173 -2.14 39.89 1.18
N ARG A 174 -1.54 40.23 2.31
CA ARG A 174 -0.08 40.36 2.48
C ARG A 174 0.53 39.28 3.35
N TYR A 175 -0.12 38.96 4.46
CA TYR A 175 0.38 37.98 5.42
C TYR A 175 -0.54 36.79 5.45
N LEU A 176 0.00 35.62 5.13
CA LEU A 176 -0.74 34.37 5.08
C LEU A 176 -0.16 33.41 6.11
N PHE A 177 -1.03 32.80 6.91
CA PHE A 177 -0.67 31.78 7.90
C PHE A 177 -1.55 30.57 7.73
N SER A 178 -0.97 29.38 7.91
CA SER A 178 -1.70 28.12 7.92
C SER A 178 -1.22 27.25 9.07
N ALA A 179 -2.14 26.63 9.77
CA ALA A 179 -1.85 25.64 10.79
C ALA A 179 -2.72 24.41 10.54
N THR A 180 -2.12 23.24 10.55
CA THR A 180 -2.80 21.95 10.39
C THR A 180 -2.42 21.05 11.55
N LEU A 181 -3.39 20.31 12.06
CA LEU A 181 -3.18 19.24 13.03
C LEU A 181 -3.93 18.01 12.55
N ARG A 182 -3.23 16.87 12.44
CA ARG A 182 -3.80 15.58 12.10
C ARG A 182 -3.45 14.55 13.16
N ARG A 183 -4.44 13.83 13.62
CA ARG A 183 -4.28 12.64 14.44
C ARG A 183 -4.71 11.44 13.63
N ASP A 184 -3.81 10.49 13.45
CA ASP A 184 -4.05 9.24 12.74
C ASP A 184 -3.98 8.06 13.71
N GLN A 185 -4.82 7.05 13.48
CA GLN A 185 -4.85 5.80 14.23
C GLN A 185 -4.91 4.63 13.26
N THR A 186 -3.96 3.69 13.37
CA THR A 186 -3.83 2.54 12.48
C THR A 186 -4.02 1.22 13.21
N SER A 187 -4.62 0.23 12.55
CA SER A 187 -4.73 -1.14 13.07
C SER A 187 -3.43 -1.96 12.93
N ARG A 188 -2.41 -1.45 12.23
CA ARG A 188 -1.13 -2.14 12.00
C ARG A 188 -0.21 -2.14 13.22
N LEU A 189 -0.45 -1.23 14.16
CA LEU A 189 0.35 -1.05 15.37
C LEU A 189 -0.41 -1.47 16.62
N ALA A 190 0.32 -1.87 17.65
CA ALA A 190 -0.27 -2.21 18.95
C ALA A 190 -1.00 -1.00 19.56
N LYS A 191 -1.99 -1.27 20.41
CA LYS A 191 -2.92 -0.26 20.95
C LYS A 191 -2.22 0.94 21.57
N GLU A 192 -1.10 0.71 22.24
CA GLU A 192 -0.31 1.74 22.94
C GLU A 192 0.41 2.68 21.97
N ASN A 193 0.69 2.22 20.74
CA ASN A 193 1.48 2.91 19.73
C ASN A 193 0.72 3.20 18.44
N ASN A 194 -0.56 2.85 18.35
CA ASN A 194 -1.34 2.91 17.11
C ASN A 194 -1.74 4.32 16.68
N SER A 195 -1.58 5.34 17.55
CA SER A 195 -1.99 6.72 17.29
C SER A 195 -0.77 7.63 17.14
N GLY A 196 -0.76 8.47 16.11
CA GLY A 196 0.21 9.53 15.88
C GLY A 196 -0.45 10.91 15.72
N ILE A 197 0.26 11.98 16.09
CA ILE A 197 -0.17 13.36 15.91
C ILE A 197 0.85 14.10 15.06
N PHE A 198 0.40 14.72 14.02
CA PHE A 198 1.23 15.34 12.98
C PHE A 198 0.84 16.80 12.77
N PRO A 199 1.56 17.74 13.39
CA PRO A 199 1.35 19.17 13.20
C PRO A 199 2.09 19.69 11.95
N ALA A 200 1.53 20.74 11.33
CA ALA A 200 2.21 21.51 10.29
C ALA A 200 1.81 22.97 10.36
N PHE A 201 2.79 23.86 10.10
CA PHE A 201 2.62 25.30 10.13
C PHE A 201 3.28 25.92 8.92
N SER A 202 2.68 26.96 8.38
CA SER A 202 3.32 27.76 7.35
C SER A 202 2.98 29.22 7.47
N GLY A 203 3.92 30.08 7.06
CA GLY A 203 3.73 31.51 6.94
C GLY A 203 4.23 32.00 5.59
N ALA A 204 3.57 33.00 5.04
CA ALA A 204 4.02 33.65 3.82
C ALA A 204 3.79 35.15 3.89
N TRP A 205 4.73 35.89 3.33
CA TRP A 205 4.68 37.33 3.23
C TRP A 205 4.79 37.76 1.77
N ARG A 206 3.78 38.47 1.28
CA ARG A 206 3.78 39.08 -0.04
C ARG A 206 4.45 40.45 0.02
N VAL A 207 5.74 40.46 -0.14
CA VAL A 207 6.56 41.69 -0.08
C VAL A 207 6.13 42.69 -1.14
N SER A 208 5.74 42.21 -2.31
CA SER A 208 5.28 43.04 -3.43
C SER A 208 3.95 43.78 -3.18
N GLU A 209 3.20 43.41 -2.14
CA GLU A 209 1.95 44.12 -1.75
C GLU A 209 2.16 45.13 -0.64
N GLU A 210 3.41 45.34 -0.20
CA GLU A 210 3.75 46.36 0.79
C GLU A 210 3.82 47.74 0.19
N LYS A 211 3.50 48.77 0.97
CA LYS A 211 3.49 50.18 0.56
C LYS A 211 4.89 50.70 0.12
N PHE A 212 5.94 50.10 0.62
CA PHE A 212 7.31 50.45 0.26
C PHE A 212 7.75 49.83 -1.06
N TRP A 213 7.04 48.80 -1.58
CA TRP A 213 7.40 48.13 -2.83
C TRP A 213 7.01 48.99 -4.03
N LYS A 214 7.97 49.32 -4.87
CA LYS A 214 7.70 50.00 -6.13
C LYS A 214 7.58 48.96 -7.22
N LYS A 215 6.36 48.81 -7.78
CA LYS A 215 6.12 47.93 -8.94
C LYS A 215 6.98 48.40 -10.11
N ASN A 216 7.65 47.46 -10.78
CA ASN A 216 8.44 47.66 -11.94
C ASN A 216 8.09 46.62 -13.01
N ASN A 217 8.55 46.84 -14.27
CA ASN A 217 8.22 45.95 -15.38
C ASN A 217 8.99 44.61 -15.38
N ILE A 218 9.83 44.35 -14.37
CA ILE A 218 10.71 43.18 -14.32
C ILE A 218 10.22 42.20 -13.22
N ILE A 219 9.76 42.73 -12.08
CA ILE A 219 9.35 41.90 -10.92
C ILE A 219 7.98 42.35 -10.45
N ASP A 220 6.94 41.56 -10.76
CA ASP A 220 5.55 41.86 -10.41
C ASP A 220 5.16 41.30 -9.03
N ASN A 221 5.72 40.15 -8.65
CA ASN A 221 5.33 39.50 -7.43
C ASN A 221 6.54 38.91 -6.69
N VAL A 222 6.69 39.31 -5.42
CA VAL A 222 7.68 38.74 -4.49
C VAL A 222 6.96 38.24 -3.26
N LYS A 223 7.12 36.93 -3.00
CA LYS A 223 6.53 36.22 -1.87
C LYS A 223 7.58 35.38 -1.16
N VAL A 224 7.82 35.66 0.10
CA VAL A 224 8.66 34.83 0.99
C VAL A 224 7.77 33.83 1.71
N ARG A 225 8.19 32.58 1.80
CA ARG A 225 7.44 31.49 2.45
C ARG A 225 8.34 30.71 3.39
N LEU A 226 7.79 30.33 4.53
CA LEU A 226 8.39 29.38 5.47
C LEU A 226 7.33 28.34 5.83
N ALA A 227 7.70 27.07 5.77
CA ALA A 227 6.84 25.97 6.19
C ALA A 227 7.63 24.96 6.99
N TRP A 228 7.00 24.44 8.02
CA TRP A 228 7.48 23.33 8.84
C TRP A 228 6.34 22.37 9.09
N GLY A 229 6.62 21.07 9.07
CA GLY A 229 5.61 20.06 9.35
C GLY A 229 6.18 18.69 9.59
N GLN A 230 5.34 17.84 10.18
CA GLN A 230 5.59 16.43 10.42
C GLN A 230 4.59 15.59 9.64
N ASN A 231 5.09 14.52 9.01
CA ASN A 231 4.28 13.49 8.38
C ASN A 231 4.55 12.14 9.05
N GLY A 232 3.48 11.40 9.31
CA GLY A 232 3.56 10.05 9.83
C GLY A 232 3.48 9.02 8.72
N ASN A 233 4.25 7.94 8.87
CA ASN A 233 4.15 6.76 8.03
C ASN A 233 3.92 5.53 8.93
N SER A 234 2.82 4.81 8.69
CA SER A 234 2.50 3.53 9.34
C SER A 234 2.59 2.35 8.36
N ALA A 235 3.10 2.58 7.15
CA ALA A 235 3.27 1.53 6.14
C ALA A 235 4.47 0.65 6.53
N ILE A 236 4.17 -0.55 7.01
CA ILE A 236 5.13 -1.61 7.32
C ILE A 236 4.89 -2.77 6.36
N ALA A 237 5.96 -3.49 6.00
CA ALA A 237 5.89 -4.58 5.02
C ALA A 237 4.90 -5.70 5.42
N ASN A 238 4.76 -5.97 6.72
CA ASN A 238 3.80 -6.91 7.27
C ASN A 238 2.75 -6.15 8.12
N ASN A 239 1.49 -6.17 7.70
CA ASN A 239 0.39 -5.50 8.41
C ASN A 239 0.18 -6.00 9.85
N TYR A 240 0.75 -7.14 10.19
CA TYR A 240 0.64 -7.79 11.51
C TYR A 240 1.97 -7.82 12.28
N ALA A 241 2.99 -7.06 11.88
CA ALA A 241 4.32 -7.11 12.49
C ALA A 241 4.33 -6.73 13.99
N ALA A 242 3.34 -5.99 14.46
CA ALA A 242 3.16 -5.68 15.88
C ALA A 242 2.60 -6.86 16.71
N PHE A 243 2.07 -7.90 16.04
CA PHE A 243 1.34 -9.00 16.66
C PHE A 243 2.02 -10.35 16.40
N SER A 244 2.02 -11.23 17.40
CA SER A 244 2.46 -12.60 17.18
C SER A 244 1.44 -13.36 16.36
N THR A 245 1.91 -14.03 15.29
CA THR A 245 1.09 -14.88 14.44
C THR A 245 1.41 -16.35 14.67
N TYR A 246 0.44 -17.22 14.40
CA TYR A 246 0.53 -18.64 14.66
C TYR A 246 0.18 -19.44 13.41
N THR A 247 0.73 -20.63 13.31
CA THR A 247 0.41 -21.57 12.22
C THR A 247 0.26 -22.98 12.77
N TYR A 248 -0.47 -23.79 12.03
CA TYR A 248 -0.49 -25.23 12.26
C TYR A 248 0.81 -25.85 11.74
N ASP A 249 1.41 -26.75 12.50
CA ASP A 249 2.61 -27.45 12.08
C ASP A 249 2.57 -28.91 12.57
N VAL A 250 2.51 -29.83 11.59
CA VAL A 250 2.49 -31.28 11.85
C VAL A 250 3.85 -31.78 12.31
N GLY A 251 4.96 -31.12 11.90
CA GLY A 251 6.31 -31.54 12.22
C GLY A 251 6.82 -31.04 13.57
N ASN A 252 6.73 -29.74 13.82
CA ASN A 252 7.37 -29.09 14.98
C ASN A 252 6.39 -28.62 16.07
N GLY A 253 5.09 -28.63 15.78
CA GLY A 253 4.02 -28.26 16.71
C GLY A 253 3.08 -29.43 17.01
N ALA A 254 3.42 -30.65 16.63
CA ALA A 254 2.59 -31.80 16.84
C ALA A 254 2.57 -32.26 18.30
N TYR A 255 1.41 -32.71 18.76
CA TYR A 255 1.23 -33.31 20.08
C TYR A 255 1.04 -34.82 19.94
N ASP A 256 1.76 -35.60 20.72
CA ASP A 256 1.52 -37.03 20.91
C ASP A 256 0.57 -37.23 22.08
N LEU A 257 -0.73 -37.39 21.80
CA LEU A 257 -1.74 -37.51 22.82
C LEU A 257 -1.65 -38.88 23.60
N ASN A 258 -0.97 -39.86 23.03
CA ASN A 258 -0.90 -41.22 23.60
C ASN A 258 0.47 -41.59 24.17
N GLY A 259 1.47 -40.73 24.00
CA GLY A 259 2.85 -40.96 24.46
C GLY A 259 3.56 -42.12 23.77
N THR A 260 3.05 -42.58 22.63
CA THR A 260 3.59 -43.75 21.91
C THR A 260 4.51 -43.42 20.74
N GLY A 261 4.67 -42.15 20.41
CA GLY A 261 5.39 -41.68 19.23
C GLY A 261 4.61 -41.90 17.91
N THR A 262 3.38 -42.45 18.00
CA THR A 262 2.53 -42.77 16.85
C THR A 262 1.15 -42.19 17.03
N GLY A 263 0.63 -41.34 16.48
CA GLY A 263 -0.71 -40.70 16.69
C GLY A 263 -0.62 -39.25 17.03
N THR A 264 0.36 -38.57 16.41
CA THR A 264 0.53 -37.15 16.56
C THR A 264 -0.60 -36.39 15.87
N VAL A 265 -1.16 -35.42 16.57
CA VAL A 265 -2.10 -34.43 16.02
C VAL A 265 -1.41 -33.12 15.75
N SER A 266 -1.84 -32.44 14.70
CA SER A 266 -1.29 -31.12 14.38
C SER A 266 -1.53 -30.12 15.51
N GLY A 267 -0.48 -29.48 15.95
CA GLY A 267 -0.53 -28.42 16.94
C GLY A 267 -0.32 -27.05 16.31
N ILE A 268 -0.30 -26.05 17.17
CA ILE A 268 -0.08 -24.66 16.82
C ILE A 268 1.31 -24.22 17.30
N LYS A 269 2.08 -23.60 16.43
CA LYS A 269 3.33 -22.94 16.83
C LYS A 269 3.32 -21.46 16.43
N VAL A 270 4.16 -20.67 17.10
CA VAL A 270 4.41 -19.28 16.69
C VAL A 270 5.07 -19.28 15.31
N LEU A 271 4.44 -18.59 14.36
CA LEU A 271 4.99 -18.35 13.03
C LEU A 271 5.93 -17.12 13.05
N THR A 272 5.45 -16.03 13.63
CA THR A 272 6.21 -14.79 13.74
C THR A 272 5.99 -14.20 15.14
N THR A 273 7.07 -13.82 15.81
CA THR A 273 6.98 -13.07 17.06
C THR A 273 6.70 -11.61 16.74
N GLY A 274 5.62 -11.06 17.29
CA GLY A 274 5.26 -9.66 17.11
C GLY A 274 6.17 -8.72 17.89
N ASN A 275 6.31 -7.50 17.40
CA ASN A 275 6.97 -6.42 18.12
C ASN A 275 5.94 -5.33 18.49
N PRO A 276 5.38 -5.34 19.70
CA PRO A 276 4.38 -4.35 20.14
C PRO A 276 4.95 -2.93 20.28
N ASP A 277 6.28 -2.77 20.32
CA ASP A 277 6.94 -1.48 20.44
C ASP A 277 7.09 -0.73 19.11
N LEU A 278 6.65 -1.33 18.01
CA LEU A 278 6.59 -0.65 16.70
C LEU A 278 5.75 0.63 16.79
N LYS A 279 6.29 1.71 16.23
CA LYS A 279 5.71 3.06 16.27
C LYS A 279 5.59 3.64 14.87
N TRP A 280 4.86 4.72 14.78
CA TRP A 280 4.85 5.57 13.60
C TRP A 280 6.26 6.06 13.27
N GLU A 281 6.64 5.93 12.03
CA GLU A 281 7.78 6.65 11.48
C GLU A 281 7.39 8.11 11.25
N THR A 282 8.20 9.04 11.73
CA THR A 282 7.92 10.48 11.60
C THR A 282 8.99 11.17 10.79
N THR A 283 8.56 11.81 9.70
CA THR A 283 9.43 12.65 8.88
C THR A 283 9.14 14.12 9.16
N THR A 284 10.17 14.88 9.51
CA THR A 284 10.08 16.33 9.74
C THR A 284 10.67 17.07 8.54
N GLN A 285 9.94 18.05 8.02
CA GLN A 285 10.36 18.84 6.86
C GLN A 285 10.29 20.32 7.18
N THR A 286 11.29 21.08 6.69
CA THR A 286 11.32 22.55 6.72
C THR A 286 11.61 23.04 5.32
N ASN A 287 10.81 24.00 4.85
CA ASN A 287 10.94 24.58 3.50
C ASN A 287 10.98 26.10 3.60
N LEU A 288 11.93 26.71 2.89
CA LEU A 288 12.04 28.16 2.67
C LEU A 288 11.91 28.43 1.16
N GLY A 289 11.11 29.40 0.79
CA GLY A 289 10.89 29.76 -0.62
C GLY A 289 10.64 31.24 -0.84
#